data_468189226f4081c84ddd400e316a1413
#
_entry.id   468189226f4081c84ddd400e316a1413
#
_cell.length_a   1.000
_cell.length_b   1.000
_cell.length_c   1.000
_cell.angle_alpha   90.00
_cell.angle_beta   90.00
_cell.angle_gamma   90.00
#
_symmetry.space_group_name_H-M   'P 1'
#
loop_
_entity.id
_entity.type
_entity.pdbx_description
1 polymer ?
#
loop_
_entity_poly.entity_id
_entity_poly.type
_entity_poly.pdbx_seq_one_letter_code
_entity_poly.pdbx_strand_id
1 'polypeptide(L)'
;MINLLQRGLRAGFMRAEALFNRAFGDRLNPLYHLGSISFFLFWVVGATGLVLYAFFDTSVTGAYQSIETVGAAVWGLGGMLRTVHRHASDAMILTMLIHMVRYFAFDRLRGFRWFSWVSGVGLLWLVYVAGANGYMLPWDRLAQFVTQASFEWLDWLPGFGGSLIRNFIVPEHVSDRLFSLLVFIHIGVPLLILLVMWVHVQRVPKAATQPPRPIAIALGVMLVVLALAVPALSQGPADLHTAPAVLAMDWFVLTIFPLFYAWPLGGVWGLVVGVTLLLLAMPWLPPRRSSSSALRQITLHPGPARIAARAGETLLEAGLRAGLALPYDCRAGGCGLCVCTVLNGSVDQGA
;
A
#
# COMPACT_ATOMS: atom_id res chain seq x y z
N MET A 1 -3.42 2.39 25.35
CA MET A 1 -4.15 2.71 24.10
C MET A 1 -3.77 1.77 22.96
N ILE A 2 -2.52 1.67 22.53
CA ILE A 2 -2.06 0.79 21.42
C ILE A 2 -2.50 -0.67 21.60
N ASN A 3 -2.36 -1.23 22.80
CA ASN A 3 -2.76 -2.62 23.09
C ASN A 3 -4.27 -2.90 22.96
N LEU A 4 -5.12 -1.93 23.26
CA LEU A 4 -6.56 -2.05 23.07
C LEU A 4 -6.92 -2.02 21.60
N LEU A 5 -6.29 -1.10 20.83
CA LEU A 5 -6.45 -1.01 19.40
C LEU A 5 -6.03 -2.32 18.69
N GLN A 6 -4.85 -2.86 19.04
CA GLN A 6 -4.40 -4.14 18.47
C GLN A 6 -5.36 -5.29 18.77
N ARG A 7 -5.88 -5.39 20.01
CA ARG A 7 -6.86 -6.43 20.36
C ARG A 7 -8.16 -6.30 19.55
N GLY A 8 -8.67 -5.08 19.42
CA GLY A 8 -9.87 -4.81 18.63
C GLY A 8 -9.68 -5.18 17.17
N LEU A 9 -8.59 -4.71 16.57
CA LEU A 9 -8.24 -5.02 15.18
C LEU A 9 -8.04 -6.52 14.95
N ARG A 10 -7.30 -7.19 15.86
CA ARG A 10 -7.12 -8.65 15.79
C ARG A 10 -8.45 -9.39 15.84
N ALA A 11 -9.35 -9.03 16.77
CA ALA A 11 -10.68 -9.63 16.86
C ALA A 11 -11.51 -9.39 15.57
N GLY A 12 -11.41 -8.20 14.98
CA GLY A 12 -12.02 -7.87 13.70
C GLY A 12 -11.50 -8.74 12.55
N PHE A 13 -10.17 -8.84 12.42
CA PHE A 13 -9.56 -9.70 11.39
C PHE A 13 -9.92 -11.17 11.58
N MET A 14 -9.88 -11.71 12.79
CA MET A 14 -10.26 -13.10 13.04
C MET A 14 -11.71 -13.39 12.61
N ARG A 15 -12.63 -12.46 12.85
CA ARG A 15 -14.03 -12.61 12.39
C ARG A 15 -14.13 -12.54 10.87
N ALA A 16 -13.44 -11.57 10.24
CA ALA A 16 -13.42 -11.44 8.79
C ALA A 16 -12.80 -12.67 8.12
N GLU A 17 -11.65 -13.14 8.62
CA GLU A 17 -10.99 -14.35 8.15
C GLU A 17 -11.89 -15.59 8.28
N ALA A 18 -12.60 -15.76 9.40
CA ALA A 18 -13.54 -16.86 9.58
C ALA A 18 -14.72 -16.78 8.59
N LEU A 19 -15.21 -15.58 8.27
CA LEU A 19 -16.24 -15.38 7.26
C LEU A 19 -15.73 -15.76 5.85
N PHE A 20 -14.57 -15.25 5.47
CA PHE A 20 -13.95 -15.55 4.17
C PHE A 20 -13.56 -17.04 4.05
N ASN A 21 -13.11 -17.68 5.13
CA ASN A 21 -12.82 -19.11 5.13
C ASN A 21 -14.07 -19.95 4.90
N ARG A 22 -15.22 -19.53 5.45
CA ARG A 22 -16.51 -20.21 5.16
C ARG A 22 -16.94 -20.06 3.71
N ALA A 23 -16.68 -18.89 3.10
CA ALA A 23 -17.10 -18.59 1.74
C ALA A 23 -16.16 -19.20 0.67
N PHE A 24 -14.84 -19.18 0.90
CA PHE A 24 -13.83 -19.47 -0.12
C PHE A 24 -12.87 -20.59 0.30
N GLY A 25 -12.92 -21.04 1.55
CA GLY A 25 -11.91 -21.91 2.14
C GLY A 25 -10.61 -21.20 2.48
N ASP A 26 -9.80 -21.78 3.35
CA ASP A 26 -8.55 -21.18 3.85
C ASP A 26 -7.58 -20.83 2.73
N ARG A 27 -7.49 -21.69 1.70
CA ARG A 27 -6.56 -21.53 0.58
C ARG A 27 -6.85 -20.29 -0.29
N LEU A 28 -8.12 -19.89 -0.41
CA LEU A 28 -8.58 -18.80 -1.27
C LEU A 28 -9.06 -17.59 -0.49
N ASN A 29 -8.77 -17.53 0.82
CA ASN A 29 -9.08 -16.36 1.61
C ASN A 29 -8.17 -15.19 1.20
N PRO A 30 -8.73 -14.09 0.63
CA PRO A 30 -7.91 -12.98 0.12
C PRO A 30 -7.11 -12.26 1.21
N LEU A 31 -7.57 -12.30 2.49
CA LEU A 31 -6.87 -11.69 3.61
C LEU A 31 -5.51 -12.37 3.89
N TYR A 32 -5.33 -13.60 3.47
CA TYR A 32 -4.03 -14.30 3.60
C TYR A 32 -3.07 -13.96 2.46
N HIS A 33 -3.55 -13.35 1.37
CA HIS A 33 -2.80 -13.07 0.16
C HIS A 33 -2.58 -11.58 -0.11
N LEU A 34 -2.88 -10.68 0.85
CA LEU A 34 -2.86 -9.23 0.65
C LEU A 34 -1.56 -8.71 0.02
N GLY A 35 -0.39 -9.17 0.48
CA GLY A 35 0.89 -8.76 -0.09
C GLY A 35 1.08 -9.19 -1.54
N SER A 36 0.72 -10.43 -1.89
CA SER A 36 0.79 -10.91 -3.27
C SER A 36 -0.28 -10.29 -4.17
N ILE A 37 -1.44 -9.94 -3.62
CA ILE A 37 -2.48 -9.17 -4.33
C ILE A 37 -1.96 -7.77 -4.67
N SER A 38 -1.36 -7.07 -3.71
CA SER A 38 -0.75 -5.74 -3.95
C SER A 38 0.33 -5.80 -5.03
N PHE A 39 1.16 -6.86 -5.02
CA PHE A 39 2.18 -7.06 -6.04
C PHE A 39 1.60 -7.37 -7.42
N PHE A 40 0.55 -8.17 -7.49
CA PHE A 40 -0.19 -8.42 -8.72
C PHE A 40 -0.80 -7.13 -9.29
N LEU A 41 -1.44 -6.33 -8.44
CA LEU A 41 -2.01 -5.03 -8.82
C LEU A 41 -0.94 -4.05 -9.31
N PHE A 42 0.26 -4.05 -8.71
CA PHE A 42 1.39 -3.27 -9.20
C PHE A 42 1.73 -3.59 -10.66
N TRP A 43 1.74 -4.89 -11.02
CA TRP A 43 1.97 -5.28 -12.42
C TRP A 43 0.83 -4.89 -13.36
N VAL A 44 -0.42 -4.95 -12.90
CA VAL A 44 -1.58 -4.45 -13.67
C VAL A 44 -1.44 -2.95 -13.92
N VAL A 45 -1.11 -2.17 -12.87
CA VAL A 45 -0.87 -0.72 -12.99
C VAL A 45 0.30 -0.43 -13.92
N GLY A 46 1.42 -1.14 -13.79
CA GLY A 46 2.58 -0.96 -14.65
C GLY A 46 2.29 -1.26 -16.12
N ALA A 47 1.62 -2.38 -16.41
CA ALA A 47 1.29 -2.77 -17.78
C ALA A 47 0.30 -1.79 -18.43
N THR A 48 -0.76 -1.41 -17.73
CA THR A 48 -1.73 -0.43 -18.23
C THR A 48 -1.13 0.96 -18.36
N GLY A 49 -0.28 1.37 -17.41
CA GLY A 49 0.43 2.66 -17.45
C GLY A 49 1.39 2.77 -18.63
N LEU A 50 2.11 1.68 -18.97
CA LEU A 50 3.00 1.66 -20.14
C LEU A 50 2.23 1.84 -21.44
N VAL A 51 1.06 1.20 -21.57
CA VAL A 51 0.20 1.40 -22.75
C VAL A 51 -0.33 2.84 -22.80
N LEU A 52 -0.80 3.38 -21.68
CA LEU A 52 -1.29 4.77 -21.62
C LEU A 52 -0.18 5.77 -21.99
N TYR A 53 1.04 5.56 -21.51
CA TYR A 53 2.19 6.42 -21.83
C TYR A 53 2.52 6.45 -23.31
N ALA A 54 2.32 5.35 -24.04
CA ALA A 54 2.57 5.30 -25.49
C ALA A 54 1.67 6.27 -26.29
N PHE A 55 0.55 6.72 -25.71
CA PHE A 55 -0.41 7.62 -26.37
C PHE A 55 -0.52 8.99 -25.67
N PHE A 56 0.17 9.16 -24.55
CA PHE A 56 0.13 10.40 -23.77
C PHE A 56 1.04 11.47 -24.36
N ASP A 57 0.51 12.67 -24.57
CA ASP A 57 1.28 13.84 -24.98
C ASP A 57 1.81 14.59 -23.73
N THR A 58 3.13 14.66 -23.62
CA THR A 58 3.84 15.29 -22.50
C THR A 58 3.97 16.81 -22.65
N SER A 59 2.89 17.48 -23.06
CA SER A 59 2.87 18.93 -23.24
C SER A 59 1.71 19.59 -22.50
N VAL A 60 1.84 20.88 -22.19
CA VAL A 60 0.77 21.67 -21.55
C VAL A 60 -0.48 21.70 -22.41
N THR A 61 -0.32 21.80 -23.74
CA THR A 61 -1.43 21.91 -24.68
C THR A 61 -2.02 20.56 -25.10
N GLY A 62 -1.23 19.50 -25.07
CA GLY A 62 -1.62 18.18 -25.56
C GLY A 62 -2.06 17.19 -24.48
N ALA A 63 -1.60 17.35 -23.25
CA ALA A 63 -1.83 16.37 -22.18
C ALA A 63 -3.32 16.05 -21.97
N TYR A 64 -4.17 17.06 -21.76
CA TYR A 64 -5.61 16.87 -21.59
C TYR A 64 -6.24 16.21 -22.83
N GLN A 65 -5.95 16.74 -24.01
CA GLN A 65 -6.55 16.26 -25.25
C GLN A 65 -6.12 14.82 -25.57
N SER A 66 -4.86 14.45 -25.32
CA SER A 66 -4.37 13.09 -25.55
C SER A 66 -5.10 12.07 -24.68
N ILE A 67 -5.34 12.40 -23.41
CA ILE A 67 -6.08 11.54 -22.46
C ILE A 67 -7.55 11.41 -22.88
N GLU A 68 -8.19 12.48 -23.34
CA GLU A 68 -9.58 12.43 -23.84
C GLU A 68 -9.67 11.62 -25.15
N THR A 69 -8.68 11.77 -26.03
CA THR A 69 -8.60 10.99 -27.26
C THR A 69 -8.42 9.49 -26.96
N VAL A 70 -7.52 9.14 -26.04
CA VAL A 70 -7.38 7.76 -25.57
C VAL A 70 -8.68 7.25 -24.96
N GLY A 71 -9.38 8.08 -24.18
CA GLY A 71 -10.68 7.75 -23.58
C GLY A 71 -11.75 7.40 -24.62
N ALA A 72 -11.75 8.10 -25.77
CA ALA A 72 -12.71 7.91 -26.86
C ALA A 72 -12.28 6.83 -27.88
N ALA A 73 -10.99 6.44 -27.88
CA ALA A 73 -10.40 5.60 -28.94
C ALA A 73 -10.83 4.13 -28.84
N VAL A 74 -10.91 3.51 -30.02
CA VAL A 74 -10.98 2.04 -30.22
C VAL A 74 -12.03 1.33 -29.36
N TRP A 75 -13.32 1.55 -29.62
CA TRP A 75 -14.43 0.86 -28.94
C TRP A 75 -14.42 1.05 -27.41
N GLY A 76 -13.86 2.18 -26.92
CA GLY A 76 -13.73 2.46 -25.50
C GLY A 76 -12.60 1.69 -24.79
N LEU A 77 -11.78 0.91 -25.49
CA LEU A 77 -10.65 0.15 -24.89
C LEU A 77 -9.64 1.07 -24.20
N GLY A 78 -9.35 2.23 -24.78
CA GLY A 78 -8.47 3.22 -24.15
C GLY A 78 -9.05 3.77 -22.86
N GLY A 79 -10.33 4.09 -22.84
CA GLY A 79 -11.05 4.51 -21.63
C GLY A 79 -11.10 3.41 -20.58
N MET A 80 -11.29 2.15 -21.00
CA MET A 80 -11.23 1.01 -20.11
C MET A 80 -9.84 0.83 -19.49
N LEU A 81 -8.76 0.93 -20.29
CA LEU A 81 -7.38 0.84 -19.79
C LEU A 81 -7.05 1.95 -18.78
N ARG A 82 -7.45 3.19 -19.09
CA ARG A 82 -7.32 4.33 -18.16
C ARG A 82 -8.04 4.04 -16.85
N THR A 83 -9.26 3.53 -16.94
CA THR A 83 -10.08 3.22 -15.75
C THR A 83 -9.51 2.05 -14.95
N VAL A 84 -9.06 0.99 -15.61
CA VAL A 84 -8.38 -0.14 -14.95
C VAL A 84 -7.11 0.33 -14.25
N HIS A 85 -6.29 1.18 -14.91
CA HIS A 85 -5.09 1.76 -14.30
C HIS A 85 -5.43 2.50 -13.01
N ARG A 86 -6.46 3.34 -13.02
CA ARG A 86 -6.94 4.09 -11.87
C ARG A 86 -7.44 3.17 -10.75
N HIS A 87 -8.38 2.27 -11.03
CA HIS A 87 -8.96 1.40 -10.01
C HIS A 87 -7.96 0.37 -9.47
N ALA A 88 -7.03 -0.12 -10.30
CA ALA A 88 -5.97 -1.00 -9.83
C ALA A 88 -5.00 -0.26 -8.88
N SER A 89 -4.73 1.03 -9.12
CA SER A 89 -3.93 1.87 -8.20
C SER A 89 -4.62 2.03 -6.85
N ASP A 90 -5.90 2.35 -6.83
CA ASP A 90 -6.68 2.49 -5.60
C ASP A 90 -6.75 1.17 -4.84
N ALA A 91 -7.03 0.06 -5.54
CA ALA A 91 -7.05 -1.28 -4.95
C ALA A 91 -5.68 -1.69 -4.39
N MET A 92 -4.58 -1.31 -5.06
CA MET A 92 -3.22 -1.57 -4.58
C MET A 92 -2.95 -0.84 -3.26
N ILE A 93 -3.26 0.44 -3.17
CA ILE A 93 -3.09 1.22 -1.93
C ILE A 93 -3.95 0.63 -0.82
N LEU A 94 -5.21 0.32 -1.10
CA LEU A 94 -6.14 -0.28 -0.13
C LEU A 94 -5.62 -1.61 0.40
N THR A 95 -5.19 -2.51 -0.49
CA THR A 95 -4.66 -3.82 -0.08
C THR A 95 -3.34 -3.70 0.69
N MET A 96 -2.47 -2.72 0.36
CA MET A 96 -1.26 -2.42 1.13
C MET A 96 -1.59 -1.91 2.54
N LEU A 97 -2.57 -1.01 2.67
CA LEU A 97 -3.02 -0.52 3.98
C LEU A 97 -3.60 -1.64 4.84
N ILE A 98 -4.49 -2.48 4.26
CA ILE A 98 -5.06 -3.63 4.98
C ILE A 98 -3.95 -4.63 5.37
N HIS A 99 -2.98 -4.88 4.49
CA HIS A 99 -1.81 -5.71 4.76
C HIS A 99 -1.03 -5.18 5.98
N MET A 100 -0.72 -3.88 5.99
CA MET A 100 0.02 -3.24 7.07
C MET A 100 -0.77 -3.26 8.39
N VAL A 101 -2.07 -2.94 8.37
CA VAL A 101 -2.94 -2.98 9.55
C VAL A 101 -3.07 -4.41 10.09
N ARG A 102 -3.15 -5.43 9.22
CA ARG A 102 -3.17 -6.83 9.62
C ARG A 102 -1.88 -7.24 10.34
N TYR A 103 -0.72 -6.87 9.78
CA TYR A 103 0.57 -7.14 10.42
C TYR A 103 0.68 -6.47 11.79
N PHE A 104 0.20 -5.24 11.92
CA PHE A 104 0.10 -4.54 13.19
C PHE A 104 -0.85 -5.26 14.17
N ALA A 105 -2.05 -5.65 13.73
CA ALA A 105 -3.05 -6.30 14.56
C ALA A 105 -2.56 -7.61 15.18
N PHE A 106 -1.78 -8.39 14.42
CA PHE A 106 -1.20 -9.66 14.86
C PHE A 106 0.22 -9.53 15.47
N ASP A 107 0.68 -8.29 15.72
CA ASP A 107 2.02 -7.96 16.28
C ASP A 107 3.19 -8.55 15.44
N ARG A 108 3.01 -8.66 14.14
CA ARG A 108 3.99 -9.23 13.19
C ARG A 108 4.94 -8.16 12.62
N LEU A 109 5.36 -7.20 13.44
CA LEU A 109 6.24 -6.10 13.02
C LEU A 109 7.55 -6.03 13.83
N ARG A 110 7.72 -6.94 14.81
CA ARG A 110 8.85 -6.92 15.75
C ARG A 110 9.88 -8.00 15.46
N GLY A 111 10.98 -7.97 16.20
CA GLY A 111 12.07 -8.95 16.07
C GLY A 111 12.66 -8.92 14.67
N PHE A 112 12.85 -10.06 14.02
CA PHE A 112 13.43 -10.15 12.68
C PHE A 112 12.57 -9.51 11.56
N ARG A 113 11.32 -9.14 11.86
CA ARG A 113 10.38 -8.52 10.89
C ARG A 113 10.41 -6.99 10.87
N TRP A 114 11.18 -6.35 11.76
CA TRP A 114 11.26 -4.89 11.81
C TRP A 114 11.60 -4.25 10.46
N PHE A 115 12.53 -4.88 9.73
CA PHE A 115 12.95 -4.38 8.43
C PHE A 115 11.84 -4.42 7.39
N SER A 116 11.05 -5.53 7.35
CA SER A 116 9.90 -5.64 6.45
C SER A 116 8.83 -4.60 6.76
N TRP A 117 8.64 -4.26 8.04
CA TRP A 117 7.74 -3.18 8.43
C TRP A 117 8.23 -1.82 7.96
N VAL A 118 9.49 -1.46 8.24
CA VAL A 118 10.09 -0.17 7.89
C VAL A 118 10.11 0.03 6.37
N SER A 119 10.54 -0.99 5.62
CA SER A 119 10.51 -0.93 4.15
C SER A 119 9.08 -0.87 3.59
N GLY A 120 8.11 -1.49 4.26
CA GLY A 120 6.69 -1.38 3.94
C GLY A 120 6.14 0.03 4.11
N VAL A 121 6.56 0.76 5.17
CA VAL A 121 6.22 2.19 5.35
C VAL A 121 6.79 3.03 4.20
N GLY A 122 8.04 2.77 3.80
CA GLY A 122 8.65 3.43 2.64
C GLY A 122 7.90 3.16 1.34
N LEU A 123 7.53 1.90 1.09
CA LEU A 123 6.71 1.52 -0.07
C LEU A 123 5.36 2.22 -0.10
N LEU A 124 4.68 2.33 1.04
CA LEU A 124 3.40 3.03 1.14
C LEU A 124 3.52 4.49 0.70
N TRP A 125 4.55 5.20 1.15
CA TRP A 125 4.80 6.59 0.76
C TRP A 125 5.14 6.71 -0.73
N LEU A 126 5.98 5.82 -1.27
CA LEU A 126 6.31 5.84 -2.69
C LEU A 126 5.07 5.61 -3.57
N VAL A 127 4.22 4.65 -3.20
CA VAL A 127 2.96 4.38 -3.91
C VAL A 127 2.01 5.58 -3.81
N TYR A 128 1.93 6.22 -2.64
CA TYR A 128 1.14 7.42 -2.46
C TYR A 128 1.62 8.58 -3.33
N VAL A 129 2.93 8.83 -3.38
CA VAL A 129 3.54 9.85 -4.26
C VAL A 129 3.26 9.54 -5.73
N ALA A 130 3.42 8.29 -6.17
CA ALA A 130 3.09 7.89 -7.54
C ALA A 130 1.60 8.10 -7.85
N GLY A 131 0.71 7.73 -6.94
CA GLY A 131 -0.74 7.93 -7.08
C GLY A 131 -1.12 9.40 -7.17
N ALA A 132 -0.67 10.23 -6.22
CA ALA A 132 -0.94 11.68 -6.24
C ALA A 132 -0.40 12.35 -7.50
N ASN A 133 0.81 11.98 -7.94
CA ASN A 133 1.38 12.49 -9.18
C ASN A 133 0.58 12.03 -10.42
N GLY A 134 0.02 10.80 -10.40
CA GLY A 134 -0.85 10.30 -11.47
C GLY A 134 -2.11 11.15 -11.67
N TYR A 135 -2.61 11.80 -10.64
CA TYR A 135 -3.73 12.75 -10.77
C TYR A 135 -3.34 14.08 -11.43
N MET A 136 -2.05 14.41 -11.52
CA MET A 136 -1.58 15.64 -12.14
C MET A 136 -1.48 15.52 -13.66
N LEU A 137 -1.28 14.28 -14.19
CA LEU A 137 -1.01 14.05 -15.60
C LEU A 137 -2.17 14.37 -16.56
N PRO A 138 -3.45 14.09 -16.25
CA PRO A 138 -4.56 14.38 -17.15
C PRO A 138 -4.73 15.88 -17.49
N TRP A 139 -4.12 16.75 -16.74
CA TRP A 139 -4.18 18.21 -16.86
C TRP A 139 -5.60 18.77 -17.00
N ASP A 140 -6.49 18.20 -16.20
CA ASP A 140 -7.84 18.69 -15.98
C ASP A 140 -7.89 19.61 -14.75
N ARG A 141 -9.07 20.11 -14.39
CA ARG A 141 -9.25 20.99 -13.22
C ARG A 141 -8.80 20.36 -11.91
N LEU A 142 -8.99 19.05 -11.74
CA LEU A 142 -8.50 18.35 -10.57
C LEU A 142 -6.98 18.25 -10.58
N ALA A 143 -6.37 17.98 -11.74
CA ALA A 143 -4.92 17.95 -11.91
C ALA A 143 -4.29 19.31 -11.59
N GLN A 144 -4.90 20.41 -12.05
CA GLN A 144 -4.50 21.77 -11.70
C GLN A 144 -4.46 21.98 -10.19
N PHE A 145 -5.56 21.66 -9.49
CA PHE A 145 -5.65 21.79 -8.04
C PHE A 145 -4.59 20.93 -7.31
N VAL A 146 -4.46 19.65 -7.70
CA VAL A 146 -3.51 18.72 -7.06
C VAL A 146 -2.07 19.19 -7.25
N THR A 147 -1.73 19.65 -8.46
CA THR A 147 -0.38 20.13 -8.79
C THR A 147 -0.06 21.40 -7.99
N GLN A 148 -0.96 22.38 -8.02
CA GLN A 148 -0.78 23.63 -7.29
C GLN A 148 -0.63 23.38 -5.78
N ALA A 149 -1.56 22.67 -5.18
CA ALA A 149 -1.54 22.36 -3.76
C ALA A 149 -0.29 21.59 -3.33
N SER A 150 0.18 20.64 -4.15
CA SER A 150 1.42 19.91 -3.89
C SER A 150 2.64 20.80 -3.94
N PHE A 151 2.72 21.70 -4.91
CA PHE A 151 3.87 22.59 -5.06
C PHE A 151 3.88 23.68 -3.99
N GLU A 152 2.73 24.22 -3.60
CA GLU A 152 2.62 25.15 -2.45
C GLU A 152 3.06 24.47 -1.15
N TRP A 153 2.65 23.21 -0.93
CA TRP A 153 3.03 22.45 0.25
C TRP A 153 4.54 22.14 0.28
N LEU A 154 5.15 21.80 -0.86
CA LEU A 154 6.59 21.60 -0.97
C LEU A 154 7.38 22.90 -0.85
N ASP A 155 6.89 23.99 -1.43
CA ASP A 155 7.52 25.32 -1.38
C ASP A 155 7.57 25.92 0.03
N TRP A 156 6.76 25.40 0.97
CA TRP A 156 6.85 25.76 2.38
C TRP A 156 8.19 25.30 3.00
N LEU A 157 8.84 24.28 2.44
CA LEU A 157 10.14 23.83 2.92
C LEU A 157 11.23 24.85 2.56
N PRO A 158 12.17 25.16 3.50
CA PRO A 158 13.20 26.19 3.29
C PRO A 158 14.05 26.01 2.04
N GLY A 159 14.23 24.77 1.59
CA GLY A 159 15.03 24.46 0.40
C GLY A 159 14.42 24.90 -0.92
N PHE A 160 13.09 25.07 -1.00
CA PHE A 160 12.39 25.47 -2.23
C PHE A 160 12.06 26.96 -2.28
N GLY A 161 11.62 27.55 -1.17
CA GLY A 161 11.41 28.99 -1.04
C GLY A 161 10.52 29.62 -2.12
N GLY A 162 9.42 28.96 -2.52
CA GLY A 162 8.50 29.44 -3.56
C GLY A 162 8.98 29.20 -4.99
N SER A 163 10.06 28.44 -5.18
CA SER A 163 10.64 28.21 -6.50
C SER A 163 9.80 27.29 -7.39
N LEU A 164 9.05 26.34 -6.80
CA LEU A 164 8.24 25.40 -7.58
C LEU A 164 7.04 26.12 -8.20
N ILE A 165 6.29 26.87 -7.41
CA ILE A 165 5.15 27.65 -7.94
C ILE A 165 5.62 28.65 -8.99
N ARG A 166 6.65 29.44 -8.68
CA ARG A 166 7.16 30.48 -9.58
C ARG A 166 7.65 29.92 -10.92
N ASN A 167 8.30 28.75 -10.93
CA ASN A 167 8.92 28.21 -12.14
C ASN A 167 8.03 27.28 -12.93
N PHE A 168 6.94 26.73 -12.35
CA PHE A 168 6.15 25.68 -12.97
C PHE A 168 4.64 25.96 -13.04
N ILE A 169 4.08 26.81 -12.16
CA ILE A 169 2.62 26.95 -12.03
C ILE A 169 2.13 28.34 -12.41
N VAL A 170 2.96 29.38 -12.25
CA VAL A 170 2.58 30.74 -12.69
C VAL A 170 2.26 30.70 -14.18
N PRO A 171 1.10 31.22 -14.64
CA PRO A 171 0.63 31.09 -16.04
C PRO A 171 1.66 31.48 -17.09
N GLU A 172 2.48 32.49 -16.79
CA GLU A 172 3.52 33.00 -17.71
C GLU A 172 4.73 32.06 -17.83
N HIS A 173 4.91 31.14 -16.89
CA HIS A 173 6.08 30.25 -16.79
C HIS A 173 5.73 28.76 -16.98
N VAL A 174 4.43 28.41 -16.99
CA VAL A 174 4.03 27.02 -17.24
C VAL A 174 4.47 26.59 -18.65
N SER A 175 5.11 25.45 -18.74
CA SER A 175 5.67 24.93 -20.00
C SER A 175 5.74 23.41 -19.97
N ASP A 176 6.08 22.80 -21.08
CA ASP A 176 6.25 21.33 -21.20
C ASP A 176 7.30 20.75 -20.24
N ARG A 177 8.15 21.62 -19.68
CA ARG A 177 9.07 21.24 -18.60
C ARG A 177 8.32 20.74 -17.35
N LEU A 178 7.14 21.28 -17.04
CA LEU A 178 6.27 20.75 -15.98
C LEU A 178 5.92 19.29 -16.27
N PHE A 179 5.44 19.00 -17.47
CA PHE A 179 5.06 17.63 -17.85
C PHE A 179 6.24 16.68 -17.88
N SER A 180 7.40 17.14 -18.36
CA SER A 180 8.63 16.35 -18.30
C SER A 180 8.98 15.95 -16.86
N LEU A 181 8.82 16.89 -15.90
CA LEU A 181 9.02 16.62 -14.47
C LEU A 181 7.96 15.63 -13.92
N LEU A 182 6.68 15.86 -14.21
CA LEU A 182 5.60 15.02 -13.70
C LEU A 182 5.72 13.58 -14.22
N VAL A 183 5.98 13.41 -15.51
CA VAL A 183 6.17 12.07 -16.13
C VAL A 183 7.43 11.40 -15.60
N PHE A 184 8.53 12.15 -15.42
CA PHE A 184 9.76 11.62 -14.82
C PHE A 184 9.51 11.07 -13.42
N ILE A 185 8.75 11.79 -12.59
CA ILE A 185 8.37 11.34 -11.26
C ILE A 185 7.44 10.12 -11.36
N HIS A 186 6.40 10.18 -12.22
CA HIS A 186 5.40 9.12 -12.33
C HIS A 186 5.96 7.79 -12.83
N ILE A 187 6.98 7.81 -13.67
CA ILE A 187 7.66 6.60 -14.14
C ILE A 187 8.82 6.21 -13.21
N GLY A 188 9.59 7.19 -12.74
CA GLY A 188 10.75 6.94 -11.90
C GLY A 188 10.40 6.39 -10.53
N VAL A 189 9.33 6.89 -9.90
CA VAL A 189 8.89 6.37 -8.59
C VAL A 189 8.46 4.90 -8.67
N PRO A 190 7.65 4.41 -9.62
CA PRO A 190 7.40 2.99 -9.81
C PRO A 190 8.64 2.11 -10.01
N LEU A 191 9.67 2.60 -10.71
CA LEU A 191 10.94 1.88 -10.80
C LEU A 191 11.63 1.78 -9.44
N LEU A 192 11.60 2.86 -8.65
CA LEU A 192 12.09 2.83 -7.28
C LEU A 192 11.24 1.91 -6.38
N ILE A 193 9.92 1.91 -6.55
CA ILE A 193 9.02 0.96 -5.85
C ILE A 193 9.43 -0.47 -6.17
N LEU A 194 9.70 -0.81 -7.43
CA LEU A 194 10.14 -2.14 -7.83
C LEU A 194 11.44 -2.56 -7.12
N LEU A 195 12.41 -1.65 -7.03
CA LEU A 195 13.67 -1.89 -6.32
C LEU A 195 13.44 -2.10 -4.81
N VAL A 196 12.70 -1.20 -4.16
CA VAL A 196 12.42 -1.30 -2.71
C VAL A 196 11.57 -2.52 -2.41
N MET A 197 10.61 -2.87 -3.28
CA MET A 197 9.78 -4.07 -3.15
C MET A 197 10.61 -5.34 -3.30
N TRP A 198 11.57 -5.37 -4.23
CA TRP A 198 12.51 -6.49 -4.33
C TRP A 198 13.26 -6.68 -3.00
N VAL A 199 13.81 -5.61 -2.43
CA VAL A 199 14.49 -5.65 -1.11
C VAL A 199 13.53 -6.09 0.01
N HIS A 200 12.29 -5.57 0.02
CA HIS A 200 11.25 -5.92 0.99
C HIS A 200 10.93 -7.42 0.97
N VAL A 201 10.72 -7.98 -0.22
CA VAL A 201 10.38 -9.41 -0.42
C VAL A 201 11.56 -10.32 -0.04
N GLN A 202 12.81 -9.95 -0.32
CA GLN A 202 14.00 -10.76 0.02
C GLN A 202 14.16 -11.01 1.52
N ARG A 203 13.57 -10.16 2.36
CA ARG A 203 13.60 -10.31 3.82
C ARG A 203 12.48 -11.20 4.37
N VAL A 204 11.59 -11.68 3.51
CA VAL A 204 10.52 -12.60 3.86
C VAL A 204 10.78 -13.93 3.14
N PRO A 205 11.37 -14.94 3.80
CA PRO A 205 11.69 -16.21 3.17
C PRO A 205 10.47 -16.84 2.53
N LYS A 206 10.61 -17.26 1.27
CA LYS A 206 9.52 -17.84 0.45
C LYS A 206 8.26 -16.97 0.37
N ALA A 207 8.44 -15.64 0.32
CA ALA A 207 7.33 -14.73 0.11
C ALA A 207 6.58 -15.10 -1.19
N ALA A 208 5.27 -15.26 -1.08
CA ALA A 208 4.41 -15.41 -2.25
C ALA A 208 4.31 -14.07 -2.97
N THR A 209 4.83 -13.98 -4.18
CA THR A 209 4.76 -12.77 -5.02
C THR A 209 3.55 -12.77 -5.95
N GLN A 210 2.87 -13.91 -6.10
CA GLN A 210 1.66 -14.02 -6.90
C GLN A 210 0.52 -14.63 -6.06
N PRO A 211 -0.70 -14.08 -6.16
CA PRO A 211 -1.85 -14.67 -5.52
C PRO A 211 -2.25 -16.00 -6.24
N PRO A 212 -3.01 -16.87 -5.60
CA PRO A 212 -3.61 -18.02 -6.27
C PRO A 212 -4.34 -17.62 -7.54
N ARG A 213 -4.23 -18.41 -8.61
CA ARG A 213 -4.84 -18.13 -9.92
C ARG A 213 -6.33 -17.73 -9.84
N PRO A 214 -7.19 -18.41 -9.05
CA PRO A 214 -8.59 -17.98 -8.95
C PRO A 214 -8.75 -16.55 -8.40
N ILE A 215 -7.92 -16.15 -7.44
CA ILE A 215 -7.93 -14.78 -6.90
C ILE A 215 -7.47 -13.78 -7.96
N ALA A 216 -6.39 -14.07 -8.69
CA ALA A 216 -5.90 -13.20 -9.77
C ALA A 216 -6.94 -13.00 -10.86
N ILE A 217 -7.62 -14.07 -11.29
CA ILE A 217 -8.69 -14.01 -12.29
C ILE A 217 -9.88 -13.19 -11.76
N ALA A 218 -10.32 -13.46 -10.53
CA ALA A 218 -11.43 -12.73 -9.93
C ALA A 218 -11.14 -11.23 -9.81
N LEU A 219 -9.91 -10.84 -9.42
CA LEU A 219 -9.46 -9.46 -9.40
C LEU A 219 -9.47 -8.82 -10.79
N GLY A 220 -8.96 -9.53 -11.82
CA GLY A 220 -9.00 -9.05 -13.20
C GLY A 220 -10.42 -8.81 -13.69
N VAL A 221 -11.32 -9.77 -13.47
CA VAL A 221 -12.75 -9.64 -13.81
C VAL A 221 -13.38 -8.47 -13.05
N MET A 222 -13.12 -8.37 -11.74
CA MET A 222 -13.64 -7.27 -10.91
C MET A 222 -13.19 -5.91 -11.43
N LEU A 223 -11.91 -5.76 -11.80
CA LEU A 223 -11.38 -4.51 -12.35
C LEU A 223 -12.05 -4.14 -13.69
N VAL A 224 -12.27 -5.11 -14.57
CA VAL A 224 -12.97 -4.88 -15.84
C VAL A 224 -14.43 -4.49 -15.59
N VAL A 225 -15.15 -5.21 -14.73
CA VAL A 225 -16.56 -4.88 -14.38
C VAL A 225 -16.64 -3.49 -13.75
N LEU A 226 -15.73 -3.17 -12.83
CA LEU A 226 -15.67 -1.86 -12.19
C LEU A 226 -15.33 -0.76 -13.21
N ALA A 227 -14.43 -1.02 -14.15
CA ALA A 227 -14.08 -0.08 -15.21
C ALA A 227 -15.27 0.24 -16.15
N LEU A 228 -16.14 -0.73 -16.39
CA LEU A 228 -17.36 -0.53 -17.17
C LEU A 228 -18.45 0.21 -16.37
N ALA A 229 -18.53 -0.05 -15.06
CA ALA A 229 -19.57 0.53 -14.20
C ALA A 229 -19.24 1.96 -13.73
N VAL A 230 -17.95 2.25 -13.50
CA VAL A 230 -17.48 3.52 -12.94
C VAL A 230 -16.26 4.00 -13.73
N PRO A 231 -16.46 4.59 -14.91
CA PRO A 231 -15.36 5.05 -15.74
C PRO A 231 -14.61 6.23 -15.11
N ALA A 232 -13.29 6.26 -15.29
CA ALA A 232 -12.45 7.39 -14.90
C ALA A 232 -12.59 8.52 -15.93
N LEU A 233 -13.26 9.60 -15.54
CA LEU A 233 -13.52 10.76 -16.38
C LEU A 233 -12.70 11.96 -15.93
N SER A 234 -12.33 12.85 -16.88
CA SER A 234 -11.72 14.14 -16.60
C SER A 234 -12.78 15.19 -16.20
N GLN A 235 -12.36 16.23 -15.49
CA GLN A 235 -13.24 17.29 -14.97
C GLN A 235 -13.19 18.59 -15.81
N GLY A 236 -12.90 18.50 -17.08
CA GLY A 236 -12.67 19.62 -17.98
C GLY A 236 -11.21 20.10 -17.92
N PRO A 237 -10.73 20.83 -18.95
CA PRO A 237 -9.33 21.23 -19.06
C PRO A 237 -8.91 22.17 -17.93
N ALA A 238 -7.63 22.13 -17.56
CA ALA A 238 -7.01 23.06 -16.65
C ALA A 238 -7.02 24.49 -17.21
N ASP A 239 -7.21 25.47 -16.35
CA ASP A 239 -7.10 26.90 -16.67
C ASP A 239 -6.45 27.61 -15.48
N LEU A 240 -5.17 27.95 -15.59
CA LEU A 240 -4.40 28.57 -14.52
C LEU A 240 -4.82 30.02 -14.22
N HIS A 241 -5.65 30.65 -15.06
CA HIS A 241 -6.19 31.97 -14.80
C HIS A 241 -7.43 31.94 -13.90
N THR A 242 -8.02 30.78 -13.69
CA THR A 242 -9.24 30.62 -12.88
C THR A 242 -9.07 29.52 -11.83
N ALA A 243 -9.54 29.79 -10.61
CA ALA A 243 -9.62 28.76 -9.58
C ALA A 243 -10.89 27.90 -9.81
N PRO A 244 -10.77 26.56 -9.83
CA PRO A 244 -11.94 25.69 -9.96
C PRO A 244 -12.92 25.90 -8.79
N ALA A 245 -14.16 26.26 -9.08
CA ALA A 245 -15.17 26.51 -8.05
C ALA A 245 -15.69 25.21 -7.38
N VAL A 246 -15.77 24.11 -8.14
CA VAL A 246 -16.23 22.80 -7.66
C VAL A 246 -15.33 21.72 -8.26
N LEU A 247 -14.89 20.80 -7.42
CA LEU A 247 -14.09 19.63 -7.81
C LEU A 247 -14.69 18.36 -7.23
N ALA A 248 -14.82 17.32 -8.05
CA ALA A 248 -15.10 15.97 -7.59
C ALA A 248 -13.78 15.36 -7.07
N MET A 249 -13.56 15.46 -5.76
CA MET A 249 -12.33 14.95 -5.12
C MET A 249 -12.36 13.43 -5.01
N ASP A 250 -11.22 12.81 -5.26
CA ASP A 250 -11.00 11.45 -4.78
C ASP A 250 -10.87 11.45 -3.25
N TRP A 251 -11.84 10.80 -2.61
CA TRP A 251 -11.90 10.75 -1.14
C TRP A 251 -10.80 9.85 -0.52
N PHE A 252 -10.13 9.04 -1.33
CA PHE A 252 -9.17 8.05 -0.85
C PHE A 252 -7.72 8.51 -1.00
N VAL A 253 -7.24 8.70 -2.22
CA VAL A 253 -5.84 9.11 -2.47
C VAL A 253 -5.63 10.58 -2.14
N LEU A 254 -6.60 11.45 -2.47
CA LEU A 254 -6.48 12.89 -2.29
C LEU A 254 -7.04 13.42 -0.95
N THR A 255 -7.32 12.54 0.02
CA THR A 255 -7.93 12.90 1.31
C THR A 255 -7.14 13.97 2.08
N ILE A 256 -5.81 14.02 1.93
CA ILE A 256 -4.97 15.00 2.63
C ILE A 256 -5.03 16.40 2.00
N PHE A 257 -5.38 16.52 0.71
CA PHE A 257 -5.29 17.78 -0.03
C PHE A 257 -6.17 18.90 0.52
N PRO A 258 -7.41 18.66 1.00
CA PRO A 258 -8.19 19.71 1.67
C PRO A 258 -7.51 20.31 2.90
N LEU A 259 -6.64 19.54 3.59
CA LEU A 259 -5.92 20.03 4.76
C LEU A 259 -4.87 21.08 4.41
N PHE A 260 -4.35 21.11 3.17
CA PHE A 260 -3.38 22.11 2.74
C PHE A 260 -3.95 23.55 2.78
N TYR A 261 -5.28 23.68 2.65
CA TYR A 261 -5.98 24.95 2.72
C TYR A 261 -6.75 25.16 4.03
N ALA A 262 -7.05 24.07 4.76
CA ALA A 262 -7.76 24.16 6.04
C ALA A 262 -6.82 24.38 7.24
N TRP A 263 -5.56 23.96 7.11
CA TRP A 263 -4.55 24.03 8.17
C TRP A 263 -3.32 24.83 7.70
N PRO A 264 -2.52 25.38 8.63
CA PRO A 264 -1.19 25.88 8.29
C PRO A 264 -0.33 24.77 7.68
N LEU A 265 0.35 25.04 6.58
CA LEU A 265 1.16 24.04 5.85
C LEU A 265 2.19 23.33 6.75
N GLY A 266 2.82 24.09 7.68
CA GLY A 266 3.70 23.51 8.70
C GLY A 266 3.01 22.51 9.63
N GLY A 267 1.72 22.70 9.92
CA GLY A 267 0.91 21.76 10.68
C GLY A 267 0.67 20.45 9.92
N VAL A 268 0.43 20.54 8.62
CA VAL A 268 0.30 19.36 7.75
C VAL A 268 1.63 18.60 7.67
N TRP A 269 2.76 19.31 7.52
CA TRP A 269 4.10 18.69 7.61
C TRP A 269 4.31 18.01 8.96
N GLY A 270 3.93 18.65 10.07
CA GLY A 270 4.01 18.07 11.41
C GLY A 270 3.20 16.77 11.53
N LEU A 271 1.99 16.73 10.95
CA LEU A 271 1.15 15.54 10.91
C LEU A 271 1.82 14.41 10.11
N VAL A 272 2.25 14.69 8.88
CA VAL A 272 2.87 13.71 7.98
C VAL A 272 4.15 13.13 8.58
N VAL A 273 5.04 13.99 9.06
CA VAL A 273 6.30 13.57 9.70
C VAL A 273 6.02 12.83 10.99
N GLY A 274 5.10 13.32 11.84
CA GLY A 274 4.74 12.68 13.11
C GLY A 274 4.16 11.27 12.91
N VAL A 275 3.23 11.11 11.98
CA VAL A 275 2.67 9.79 11.62
C VAL A 275 3.75 8.87 11.07
N THR A 276 4.62 9.37 10.20
CA THR A 276 5.72 8.59 9.62
C THR A 276 6.67 8.10 10.69
N LEU A 277 7.13 8.98 11.58
CA LEU A 277 8.03 8.63 12.68
C LEU A 277 7.38 7.63 13.64
N LEU A 278 6.09 7.79 13.93
CA LEU A 278 5.34 6.83 14.74
C LEU A 278 5.30 5.45 14.07
N LEU A 279 4.97 5.38 12.78
CA LEU A 279 4.94 4.13 12.03
C LEU A 279 6.33 3.48 12.00
N LEU A 280 7.38 4.25 11.73
CA LEU A 280 8.74 3.75 11.72
C LEU A 280 9.19 3.25 13.10
N ALA A 281 8.81 3.92 14.19
CA ALA A 281 9.18 3.54 15.55
C ALA A 281 8.43 2.32 16.11
N MET A 282 7.28 1.95 15.52
CA MET A 282 6.41 0.89 16.03
C MET A 282 7.10 -0.45 16.34
N PRO A 283 8.07 -0.96 15.56
CA PRO A 283 8.76 -2.21 15.87
C PRO A 283 9.48 -2.20 17.21
N TRP A 284 9.93 -1.04 17.67
CA TRP A 284 10.73 -0.86 18.89
C TRP A 284 9.90 -0.36 20.09
N LEU A 285 8.63 0.01 19.89
CA LEU A 285 7.76 0.34 21.01
C LEU A 285 7.57 -0.88 21.92
N PRO A 286 7.36 -0.70 23.24
CA PRO A 286 7.24 -1.81 24.17
C PRO A 286 6.20 -2.84 23.72
N PRO A 287 6.54 -4.14 23.73
CA PRO A 287 5.60 -5.20 23.37
C PRO A 287 4.46 -5.28 24.39
N ARG A 288 3.40 -5.99 24.03
CA ARG A 288 2.32 -6.32 24.97
C ARG A 288 2.92 -6.92 26.23
N ARG A 289 2.68 -6.32 27.37
CA ARG A 289 2.85 -7.03 28.64
C ARG A 289 1.79 -8.13 28.67
N SER A 290 2.21 -9.38 28.51
CA SER A 290 1.36 -10.50 28.87
C SER A 290 1.10 -10.41 30.37
N SER A 291 -0.14 -10.37 30.78
CA SER A 291 -0.53 -10.38 32.19
C SER A 291 -0.23 -11.72 32.87
N SER A 292 0.15 -12.73 32.11
CA SER A 292 0.51 -14.06 32.63
C SER A 292 2.02 -14.22 32.59
N SER A 293 2.65 -14.18 33.72
CA SER A 293 4.04 -14.63 33.97
C SER A 293 4.16 -16.16 33.93
N ALA A 294 3.04 -16.88 33.76
CA ALA A 294 3.01 -18.33 33.80
C ALA A 294 3.73 -18.92 32.58
N LEU A 295 4.80 -19.65 32.85
CA LEU A 295 5.45 -20.51 31.89
C LEU A 295 4.52 -21.69 31.60
N ARG A 296 4.24 -21.95 30.32
CA ARG A 296 3.47 -23.13 29.88
C ARG A 296 4.44 -24.23 29.49
N GLN A 297 4.31 -25.38 30.13
CA GLN A 297 5.10 -26.56 29.79
C GLN A 297 4.53 -27.20 28.51
N ILE A 298 5.41 -27.44 27.55
CA ILE A 298 5.08 -28.07 26.26
C ILE A 298 6.02 -29.25 26.10
N THR A 299 5.47 -30.39 25.71
CA THR A 299 6.25 -31.57 25.36
C THR A 299 6.26 -31.74 23.85
N LEU A 300 7.44 -31.78 23.23
CA LEU A 300 7.63 -31.99 21.80
C LEU A 300 8.05 -33.43 21.55
N HIS A 301 7.46 -34.05 20.53
CA HIS A 301 7.78 -35.37 20.04
C HIS A 301 8.34 -35.31 18.60
N PRO A 302 9.12 -36.31 18.10
CA PRO A 302 9.53 -37.57 18.75
C PRO A 302 10.76 -37.35 19.65
N GLY A 303 10.76 -37.85 20.82
CA GLY A 303 11.75 -37.60 21.86
C GLY A 303 11.22 -36.54 22.80
N PRO A 304 10.82 -36.93 24.05
CA PRO A 304 10.05 -36.06 24.95
C PRO A 304 10.85 -34.87 25.46
N ALA A 305 11.10 -33.90 24.57
CA ALA A 305 11.73 -32.63 24.96
C ALA A 305 10.68 -31.73 25.64
N ARG A 306 10.89 -31.44 26.91
CA ARG A 306 10.05 -30.49 27.67
C ARG A 306 10.62 -29.10 27.56
N ILE A 307 9.81 -28.18 27.04
CA ILE A 307 10.17 -26.77 26.91
C ILE A 307 9.17 -25.90 27.66
N ALA A 308 9.64 -24.78 28.19
CA ALA A 308 8.79 -23.78 28.84
C ALA A 308 8.55 -22.63 27.84
N ALA A 309 7.32 -22.44 27.37
CA ALA A 309 6.93 -21.32 26.53
C ALA A 309 6.42 -20.15 27.38
N ARG A 310 6.82 -18.95 27.00
CA ARG A 310 6.35 -17.70 27.58
C ARG A 310 5.00 -17.32 26.94
N ALA A 311 4.19 -16.58 27.66
CA ALA A 311 2.94 -16.09 27.09
C ALA A 311 3.19 -15.19 25.87
N GLY A 312 2.58 -15.52 24.72
CA GLY A 312 2.76 -14.81 23.45
C GLY A 312 3.96 -15.26 22.60
N GLU A 313 4.75 -16.22 23.11
CA GLU A 313 5.85 -16.84 22.36
C GLU A 313 5.30 -17.95 21.46
N THR A 314 5.82 -18.06 20.23
CA THR A 314 5.46 -19.17 19.33
C THR A 314 6.13 -20.48 19.78
N LEU A 315 5.53 -21.62 19.41
CA LEU A 315 6.13 -22.94 19.69
C LEU A 315 7.55 -23.05 19.11
N LEU A 316 7.76 -22.51 17.91
CA LEU A 316 9.07 -22.49 17.27
C LEU A 316 10.07 -21.65 18.05
N GLU A 317 9.71 -20.44 18.48
CA GLU A 317 10.60 -19.57 19.26
C GLU A 317 10.95 -20.19 20.61
N ALA A 318 9.98 -20.78 21.29
CA ALA A 318 10.21 -21.46 22.55
C ALA A 318 11.17 -22.66 22.39
N GLY A 319 11.01 -23.46 21.33
CA GLY A 319 11.90 -24.57 21.01
C GLY A 319 13.32 -24.13 20.66
N LEU A 320 13.46 -23.11 19.80
CA LEU A 320 14.78 -22.57 19.45
C LEU A 320 15.49 -21.95 20.65
N ARG A 321 14.76 -21.24 21.51
CA ARG A 321 15.31 -20.71 22.77
C ARG A 321 15.75 -21.81 23.74
N ALA A 322 15.08 -22.95 23.71
CA ALA A 322 15.46 -24.12 24.49
C ALA A 322 16.61 -24.92 23.87
N GLY A 323 17.20 -24.45 22.75
CA GLY A 323 18.32 -25.08 22.08
C GLY A 323 17.95 -26.27 21.18
N LEU A 324 16.66 -26.46 20.86
CA LEU A 324 16.24 -27.55 20.00
C LEU A 324 16.50 -27.22 18.52
N ALA A 325 17.06 -28.19 17.79
CA ALA A 325 17.28 -28.08 16.35
C ALA A 325 15.96 -28.35 15.57
N LEU A 326 15.04 -27.40 15.61
CA LEU A 326 13.78 -27.50 14.89
C LEU A 326 13.96 -27.03 13.44
N PRO A 327 13.36 -27.71 12.45
CA PRO A 327 13.38 -27.24 11.08
C PRO A 327 12.53 -25.97 10.94
N TYR A 328 13.11 -24.93 10.39
CA TYR A 328 12.40 -23.69 10.09
C TYR A 328 13.06 -22.91 8.94
N ASP A 329 12.29 -22.04 8.32
CA ASP A 329 12.78 -21.10 7.31
C ASP A 329 12.13 -19.72 7.53
N CYS A 330 10.83 -19.56 7.20
CA CYS A 330 10.15 -18.26 7.17
C CYS A 330 9.79 -17.68 8.54
N ARG A 331 9.73 -18.48 9.60
CA ARG A 331 9.22 -18.10 10.94
C ARG A 331 7.84 -17.43 10.92
N ALA A 332 7.12 -17.53 9.80
CA ALA A 332 5.87 -16.82 9.52
C ALA A 332 4.69 -17.76 9.26
N GLY A 333 4.93 -19.06 9.32
CA GLY A 333 3.90 -20.08 9.06
C GLY A 333 3.65 -20.37 7.56
N GLY A 334 4.29 -19.65 6.62
CA GLY A 334 4.01 -19.77 5.19
C GLY A 334 4.80 -20.87 4.43
N CYS A 335 5.95 -21.32 4.94
CA CYS A 335 6.81 -22.25 4.21
C CYS A 335 6.51 -23.74 4.48
N GLY A 336 5.75 -24.05 5.53
CA GLY A 336 5.39 -25.42 5.89
C GLY A 336 6.51 -26.27 6.53
N LEU A 337 7.74 -25.73 6.74
CA LEU A 337 8.86 -26.51 7.27
C LEU A 337 8.72 -26.82 8.78
N CYS A 338 8.09 -25.92 9.54
CA CYS A 338 7.90 -26.08 10.98
C CYS A 338 6.48 -26.57 11.34
N VAL A 339 5.81 -27.25 10.42
CA VAL A 339 4.46 -27.82 10.69
C VAL A 339 4.57 -28.87 11.78
N CYS A 340 3.71 -28.78 12.78
CA CYS A 340 3.57 -29.76 13.85
C CYS A 340 2.10 -30.12 14.08
N THR A 341 1.86 -31.33 14.57
CA THR A 341 0.52 -31.80 14.95
C THR A 341 0.33 -31.65 16.44
N VAL A 342 -0.76 -31.05 16.86
CA VAL A 342 -1.14 -30.97 18.28
C VAL A 342 -1.72 -32.31 18.70
N LEU A 343 -1.02 -33.03 19.56
CA LEU A 343 -1.46 -34.34 20.06
C LEU A 343 -2.41 -34.19 21.26
N ASN A 344 -2.15 -33.20 22.12
CA ASN A 344 -2.96 -32.90 23.30
C ASN A 344 -2.90 -31.41 23.62
N GLY A 345 -4.00 -30.84 24.12
CA GLY A 345 -4.11 -29.43 24.43
C GLY A 345 -4.63 -28.58 23.27
N SER A 346 -4.47 -27.26 23.40
CA SER A 346 -4.87 -26.28 22.36
C SER A 346 -3.77 -25.25 22.13
N VAL A 347 -3.56 -24.88 20.88
CA VAL A 347 -2.67 -23.80 20.47
C VAL A 347 -3.47 -22.75 19.69
N ASP A 348 -3.15 -21.48 19.92
CA ASP A 348 -3.69 -20.41 19.09
C ASP A 348 -2.89 -20.38 17.78
N GLN A 349 -3.47 -20.92 16.74
CA GLN A 349 -2.93 -20.79 15.39
C GLN A 349 -3.32 -19.39 14.90
N GLY A 350 -2.50 -18.40 15.22
CA GLY A 350 -2.63 -17.10 14.57
C GLY A 350 -2.46 -17.29 13.08
N ALA A 351 -3.53 -16.99 12.32
CA ALA A 351 -3.57 -17.08 10.86
C ALA A 351 -2.46 -16.24 10.20
#